data_6392d977e69cfae577c19ee72e8453e2
#
_entry.id   6392d977e69cfae577c19ee72e8453e2
#
_cell.length_a   1.000
_cell.length_b   1.000
_cell.length_c   1.000
_cell.angle_alpha   90.00
_cell.angle_beta   90.00
_cell.angle_gamma   90.00
#
_symmetry.space_group_name_H-M   'P 1'
#
loop_
_entity.id
_entity.type
_entity.pdbx_description
1 polymer ?
#
loop_
_entity_poly.entity_id
_entity_poly.type
_entity_poly.pdbx_seq_one_letter_code
_entity_poly.pdbx_strand_id
1 'polypeptide(L)'
;MYIFIAALLCNALFGSTAFYPKLLTDLLSEKQITSYAGCLLQAFCMYTYTSSEVVLLSVMAYDRYVSICKPLHYATLVKMHIVRKLIFLSWFLPCFSIGTVVLLTSRLQLCRSKLNRIFCDNYSIVKLSCKDTSLNNIYGLFIFTISLFPPVFFIIFTYIRILTVCLKNSKDFRKKALYTCLPHLLIFIIFSLNMSFEIINSRIESKQIPHIVAMILSVDYLLIPPIFNPIIYGLKLKEILNSIRKLISYKIRAQGSF
;
A
#
# COMPACT_ATOMS: atom_id res chain seq x y z
N MET A 1 -2.68 -14.27 -9.69
CA MET A 1 -2.20 -14.17 -8.31
C MET A 1 -0.73 -13.78 -8.18
N TYR A 2 0.26 -14.57 -8.65
CA TYR A 2 1.70 -14.28 -8.49
C TYR A 2 2.12 -12.92 -9.06
N ILE A 3 1.54 -12.49 -10.17
CA ILE A 3 1.82 -11.19 -10.79
C ILE A 3 1.36 -10.04 -9.89
N PHE A 4 0.22 -10.17 -9.21
CA PHE A 4 -0.26 -9.17 -8.26
C PHE A 4 0.62 -9.11 -7.00
N ILE A 5 1.11 -10.27 -6.52
CA ILE A 5 2.09 -10.32 -5.42
C ILE A 5 3.39 -9.63 -5.84
N ALA A 6 3.90 -9.88 -7.05
CA ALA A 6 5.07 -9.19 -7.56
C ALA A 6 4.86 -7.67 -7.65
N ALA A 7 3.69 -7.22 -8.14
CA ALA A 7 3.34 -5.80 -8.17
C ALA A 7 3.30 -5.19 -6.76
N LEU A 8 2.75 -5.91 -5.77
CA LEU A 8 2.72 -5.49 -4.37
C LEU A 8 4.14 -5.37 -3.78
N LEU A 9 5.03 -6.32 -4.07
CA LEU A 9 6.43 -6.26 -3.63
C LEU A 9 7.19 -5.10 -4.29
N CYS A 10 6.95 -4.81 -5.58
CA CYS A 10 7.49 -3.63 -6.25
C CYS A 10 6.98 -2.34 -5.60
N ASN A 11 5.70 -2.30 -5.20
CA ASN A 11 5.14 -1.17 -4.46
C ASN A 11 5.82 -0.99 -3.10
N ALA A 12 6.02 -2.07 -2.35
CA ALA A 12 6.73 -2.04 -1.08
C ALA A 12 8.18 -1.52 -1.21
N LEU A 13 8.90 -1.94 -2.26
CA LEU A 13 10.24 -1.43 -2.57
C LEU A 13 10.21 0.07 -2.90
N PHE A 14 9.24 0.52 -3.69
CA PHE A 14 9.06 1.94 -4.01
C PHE A 14 8.84 2.78 -2.74
N GLY A 15 7.92 2.37 -1.85
CA GLY A 15 7.70 3.06 -0.57
C GLY A 15 8.94 3.07 0.32
N SER A 16 9.65 1.94 0.40
CA SER A 16 10.88 1.79 1.17
C SER A 16 11.99 2.74 0.69
N THR A 17 12.18 2.87 -0.62
CA THR A 17 13.18 3.77 -1.20
C THR A 17 12.87 5.26 -0.97
N ALA A 18 11.59 5.60 -0.84
CA ALA A 18 11.17 6.97 -0.55
C ALA A 18 11.36 7.36 0.94
N PHE A 19 11.36 6.37 1.84
CA PHE A 19 11.37 6.61 3.29
C PHE A 19 12.73 6.35 3.94
N TYR A 20 13.29 5.14 3.80
CA TYR A 20 14.46 4.72 4.59
C TYR A 20 15.73 5.52 4.35
N PRO A 21 16.10 5.93 3.13
CA PRO A 21 17.33 6.71 2.93
C PRO A 21 17.29 8.03 3.71
N LYS A 22 16.15 8.72 3.69
CA LYS A 22 15.98 9.96 4.44
C LYS A 22 15.97 9.73 5.94
N LEU A 23 15.26 8.72 6.42
CA LEU A 23 15.25 8.35 7.83
C LEU A 23 16.66 8.07 8.35
N LEU A 24 17.46 7.28 7.61
CA LEU A 24 18.83 6.95 7.98
C LEU A 24 19.72 8.20 8.03
N THR A 25 19.61 9.08 7.04
CA THR A 25 20.38 10.34 7.05
C THR A 25 20.00 11.23 8.22
N ASP A 26 18.70 11.29 8.57
CA ASP A 26 18.21 12.10 9.69
C ASP A 26 18.65 11.54 11.06
N LEU A 27 18.71 10.20 11.20
CA LEU A 27 19.20 9.56 12.42
C LEU A 27 20.71 9.73 12.64
N LEU A 28 21.48 9.85 11.55
CA LEU A 28 22.94 10.02 11.59
C LEU A 28 23.36 11.49 11.65
N SER A 29 22.44 12.42 11.48
CA SER A 29 22.72 13.86 11.40
C SER A 29 22.28 14.59 12.68
N GLU A 30 23.11 15.49 13.18
CA GLU A 30 22.75 16.38 14.31
C GLU A 30 21.60 17.35 13.95
N LYS A 31 21.49 17.72 12.68
CA LYS A 31 20.45 18.62 12.16
C LYS A 31 19.65 17.93 11.06
N GLN A 32 18.37 17.78 11.30
CA GLN A 32 17.42 17.20 10.33
C GLN A 32 16.93 18.30 9.38
N ILE A 33 17.57 18.40 8.22
CA ILE A 33 17.25 19.41 7.20
C ILE A 33 16.80 18.73 5.91
N THR A 34 15.72 19.24 5.32
CA THR A 34 15.21 18.78 4.02
C THR A 34 14.85 19.98 3.16
N SER A 35 15.18 19.93 1.87
CA SER A 35 14.73 20.94 0.92
C SER A 35 13.22 20.85 0.73
N TYR A 36 12.58 21.98 0.40
CA TYR A 36 11.13 22.01 0.13
C TYR A 36 10.73 21.04 -1.00
N ALA A 37 11.48 21.03 -2.09
CA ALA A 37 11.26 20.11 -3.20
C ALA A 37 11.41 18.63 -2.79
N GLY A 38 12.43 18.33 -1.98
CA GLY A 38 12.64 16.98 -1.41
C GLY A 38 11.48 16.55 -0.51
N CYS A 39 10.95 17.47 0.28
CA CYS A 39 9.80 17.23 1.15
C CYS A 39 8.52 16.96 0.34
N LEU A 40 8.25 17.73 -0.74
CA LEU A 40 7.13 17.48 -1.64
C LEU A 40 7.26 16.14 -2.37
N LEU A 41 8.46 15.81 -2.83
CA LEU A 41 8.73 14.53 -3.49
C LEU A 41 8.52 13.36 -2.53
N GLN A 42 9.00 13.45 -1.29
CA GLN A 42 8.77 12.44 -0.27
C GLN A 42 7.27 12.24 -0.02
N ALA A 43 6.52 13.33 0.18
CA ALA A 43 5.08 13.28 0.37
C ALA A 43 4.37 12.63 -0.84
N PHE A 44 4.75 12.99 -2.07
CA PHE A 44 4.23 12.38 -3.29
C PHE A 44 4.47 10.86 -3.32
N CYS A 45 5.71 10.43 -3.12
CA CYS A 45 6.06 9.01 -3.17
C CYS A 45 5.34 8.21 -2.07
N MET A 46 5.28 8.75 -0.84
CA MET A 46 4.65 8.08 0.30
C MET A 46 3.15 7.90 0.11
N TYR A 47 2.44 8.94 -0.29
CA TYR A 47 0.99 8.85 -0.51
C TYR A 47 0.64 8.02 -1.76
N THR A 48 1.47 8.08 -2.82
CA THR A 48 1.32 7.22 -3.99
C THR A 48 1.50 5.76 -3.63
N TYR A 49 2.57 5.43 -2.88
CA TYR A 49 2.80 4.09 -2.33
C TYR A 49 1.58 3.57 -1.58
N THR A 50 1.08 4.35 -0.62
CA THR A 50 -0.05 3.98 0.24
C THR A 50 -1.32 3.74 -0.55
N SER A 51 -1.64 4.66 -1.45
CA SER A 51 -2.86 4.57 -2.27
C SER A 51 -2.79 3.39 -3.25
N SER A 52 -1.62 3.15 -3.85
CA SER A 52 -1.38 1.99 -4.72
C SER A 52 -1.47 0.67 -3.97
N GLU A 53 -0.99 0.61 -2.71
CA GLU A 53 -1.12 -0.57 -1.85
C GLU A 53 -2.58 -0.97 -1.64
N VAL A 54 -3.44 -0.01 -1.29
CA VAL A 54 -4.88 -0.24 -1.08
C VAL A 54 -5.55 -0.75 -2.36
N VAL A 55 -5.24 -0.17 -3.52
CA VAL A 55 -5.81 -0.59 -4.81
C VAL A 55 -5.31 -1.99 -5.19
N LEU A 56 -4.02 -2.28 -5.03
CA LEU A 56 -3.44 -3.60 -5.30
C LEU A 56 -4.06 -4.68 -4.41
N LEU A 57 -4.25 -4.40 -3.12
CA LEU A 57 -4.96 -5.30 -2.21
C LEU A 57 -6.41 -5.54 -2.65
N SER A 58 -7.10 -4.52 -3.15
CA SER A 58 -8.45 -4.66 -3.69
C SER A 58 -8.49 -5.55 -4.95
N VAL A 59 -7.54 -5.40 -5.85
CA VAL A 59 -7.39 -6.25 -7.03
C VAL A 59 -7.08 -7.69 -6.64
N MET A 60 -6.27 -7.90 -5.59
CA MET A 60 -6.00 -9.23 -5.05
C MET A 60 -7.24 -9.86 -4.40
N ALA A 61 -8.07 -9.08 -3.71
CA ALA A 61 -9.36 -9.55 -3.20
C ALA A 61 -10.30 -9.98 -4.33
N TYR A 62 -10.33 -9.24 -5.44
CA TYR A 62 -11.06 -9.62 -6.65
C TYR A 62 -10.55 -10.95 -7.23
N ASP A 63 -9.24 -11.12 -7.38
CA ASP A 63 -8.63 -12.37 -7.86
C ASP A 63 -9.04 -13.57 -6.98
N ARG A 64 -9.05 -13.39 -5.66
CA ARG A 64 -9.52 -14.40 -4.70
C ARG A 64 -11.01 -14.69 -4.84
N TYR A 65 -11.82 -13.65 -4.95
CA TYR A 65 -13.25 -13.81 -5.15
C TYR A 65 -13.56 -14.63 -6.42
N VAL A 66 -12.94 -14.29 -7.54
CA VAL A 66 -13.17 -15.01 -8.80
C VAL A 66 -12.67 -16.46 -8.70
N SER A 67 -11.50 -16.70 -8.11
CA SER A 67 -10.91 -18.03 -8.00
C SER A 67 -11.71 -18.99 -7.10
N ILE A 68 -12.40 -18.46 -6.08
CA ILE A 68 -13.15 -19.26 -5.11
C ILE A 68 -14.64 -19.36 -5.50
N CYS A 69 -15.25 -18.23 -5.87
CA CYS A 69 -16.69 -18.15 -6.11
C CYS A 69 -17.09 -18.43 -7.57
N LYS A 70 -16.16 -18.26 -8.53
CA LYS A 70 -16.41 -18.45 -9.97
C LYS A 70 -15.29 -19.25 -10.66
N PRO A 71 -14.90 -20.45 -10.15
CA PRO A 71 -13.72 -21.16 -10.65
C PRO A 71 -13.78 -21.50 -12.14
N LEU A 72 -14.95 -21.85 -12.65
CA LEU A 72 -15.15 -22.17 -14.09
C LEU A 72 -14.95 -20.97 -15.01
N HIS A 73 -15.17 -19.76 -14.51
CA HIS A 73 -15.01 -18.52 -15.27
C HIS A 73 -13.68 -17.82 -15.02
N TYR A 74 -12.79 -18.38 -14.18
CA TYR A 74 -11.53 -17.74 -13.82
C TYR A 74 -10.68 -17.41 -15.05
N ALA A 75 -10.48 -18.35 -15.96
CA ALA A 75 -9.69 -18.18 -17.18
C ALA A 75 -10.26 -17.11 -18.15
N THR A 76 -11.57 -16.87 -18.11
CA THR A 76 -12.22 -15.86 -18.95
C THR A 76 -12.21 -14.46 -18.29
N LEU A 77 -12.33 -14.38 -16.97
CA LEU A 77 -12.41 -13.12 -16.21
C LEU A 77 -11.03 -12.56 -15.86
N VAL A 78 -10.01 -13.43 -15.66
CA VAL A 78 -8.65 -13.02 -15.24
C VAL A 78 -7.66 -13.27 -16.40
N LYS A 79 -7.99 -12.74 -17.58
CA LYS A 79 -7.09 -12.77 -18.75
C LYS A 79 -5.88 -11.87 -18.53
N MET A 80 -4.74 -12.20 -19.14
CA MET A 80 -3.49 -11.46 -18.97
C MET A 80 -3.59 -9.96 -19.32
N HIS A 81 -4.38 -9.60 -20.33
CA HIS A 81 -4.57 -8.19 -20.67
C HIS A 81 -5.35 -7.43 -19.59
N ILE A 82 -6.33 -8.10 -18.92
CA ILE A 82 -7.08 -7.53 -17.79
C ILE A 82 -6.13 -7.35 -16.58
N VAL A 83 -5.30 -8.35 -16.29
CA VAL A 83 -4.30 -8.28 -15.21
C VAL A 83 -3.36 -7.10 -15.42
N ARG A 84 -2.80 -6.93 -16.63
CA ARG A 84 -1.94 -5.79 -16.96
C ARG A 84 -2.65 -4.45 -16.79
N LYS A 85 -3.92 -4.36 -17.27
CA LYS A 85 -4.73 -3.15 -17.12
C LYS A 85 -5.00 -2.82 -15.65
N LEU A 86 -5.34 -3.81 -14.83
CA LEU A 86 -5.58 -3.61 -13.39
C LEU A 86 -4.32 -3.14 -12.67
N ILE A 87 -3.16 -3.73 -12.95
CA ILE A 87 -1.88 -3.29 -12.38
C ILE A 87 -1.54 -1.86 -12.82
N PHE A 88 -1.68 -1.55 -14.11
CA PHE A 88 -1.44 -0.20 -14.60
C PHE A 88 -2.33 0.82 -13.89
N LEU A 89 -3.63 0.55 -13.77
CA LEU A 89 -4.56 1.44 -13.08
C LEU A 89 -4.26 1.56 -11.58
N SER A 90 -3.74 0.50 -10.94
CA SER A 90 -3.35 0.53 -9.52
C SER A 90 -2.21 1.50 -9.22
N TRP A 91 -1.43 1.89 -10.22
CA TRP A 91 -0.38 2.89 -10.12
C TRP A 91 -0.78 4.24 -10.71
N PHE A 92 -1.41 4.21 -11.88
CA PHE A 92 -1.77 5.42 -12.61
C PHE A 92 -2.73 6.32 -11.84
N LEU A 93 -3.83 5.74 -11.30
CA LEU A 93 -4.84 6.51 -10.58
C LEU A 93 -4.28 7.17 -9.31
N PRO A 94 -3.53 6.44 -8.43
CA PRO A 94 -2.84 7.08 -7.30
C PRO A 94 -1.84 8.14 -7.71
N CYS A 95 -0.96 7.89 -8.68
CA CYS A 95 0.01 8.87 -9.16
C CYS A 95 -0.66 10.16 -9.62
N PHE A 96 -1.75 10.05 -10.39
CA PHE A 96 -2.49 11.20 -10.89
C PHE A 96 -3.17 11.97 -9.75
N SER A 97 -3.92 11.29 -8.88
CA SER A 97 -4.66 11.93 -7.78
C SER A 97 -3.74 12.56 -6.73
N ILE A 98 -2.66 11.88 -6.34
CA ILE A 98 -1.68 12.42 -5.40
C ILE A 98 -0.85 13.52 -6.05
N GLY A 99 -0.53 13.39 -7.35
CA GLY A 99 0.14 14.44 -8.11
C GLY A 99 -0.63 15.76 -8.08
N THR A 100 -1.95 15.73 -8.22
CA THR A 100 -2.78 16.95 -8.11
C THR A 100 -2.78 17.53 -6.70
N VAL A 101 -2.82 16.69 -5.63
CA VAL A 101 -2.71 17.14 -4.23
C VAL A 101 -1.38 17.86 -4.00
N VAL A 102 -0.27 17.26 -4.42
CA VAL A 102 1.08 17.83 -4.23
C VAL A 102 1.26 19.09 -5.09
N LEU A 103 0.72 19.12 -6.31
CA LEU A 103 0.74 20.30 -7.15
C LEU A 103 -0.01 21.49 -6.53
N LEU A 104 -1.16 21.24 -5.90
CA LEU A 104 -1.89 22.29 -5.16
C LEU A 104 -1.06 22.79 -3.98
N THR A 105 -0.39 21.89 -3.26
CA THR A 105 0.47 22.25 -2.12
C THR A 105 1.71 23.02 -2.56
N SER A 106 2.31 22.69 -3.70
CA SER A 106 3.50 23.39 -4.22
C SER A 106 3.26 24.86 -4.57
N ARG A 107 2.00 25.26 -4.75
CA ARG A 107 1.61 26.67 -5.03
C ARG A 107 1.43 27.52 -3.77
N LEU A 108 1.54 26.90 -2.58
CA LEU A 108 1.39 27.62 -1.32
C LEU A 108 2.68 28.38 -0.97
N GLN A 109 2.52 29.61 -0.47
CA GLN A 109 3.61 30.37 0.12
C GLN A 109 3.81 29.94 1.58
N LEU A 110 5.01 29.46 1.89
CA LEU A 110 5.37 29.00 3.23
C LEU A 110 5.89 30.19 4.05
N CYS A 111 5.45 30.29 5.32
CA CYS A 111 5.90 31.26 6.30
C CYS A 111 6.64 30.62 7.47
N ARG A 112 6.57 29.31 7.59
CA ARG A 112 7.24 28.54 8.62
C ARG A 112 8.11 27.48 7.96
N SER A 113 9.19 27.06 8.66
CA SER A 113 10.16 26.09 8.14
C SER A 113 10.35 24.87 9.03
N LYS A 114 9.64 24.78 10.18
CA LYS A 114 9.77 23.65 11.11
C LYS A 114 8.61 22.69 10.99
N LEU A 115 8.93 21.42 10.70
CA LEU A 115 8.01 20.28 10.76
C LEU A 115 8.33 19.44 12.02
N ASN A 116 7.32 19.13 12.82
CA ASN A 116 7.46 18.25 13.99
C ASN A 116 7.06 16.82 13.62
N ARG A 117 7.67 16.27 12.56
CA ARG A 117 7.36 14.96 11.99
C ARG A 117 8.62 14.24 11.55
N ILE A 118 8.60 12.90 11.57
CA ILE A 118 9.72 12.04 11.15
C ILE A 118 9.88 12.06 9.62
N PHE A 119 8.81 12.34 8.89
CA PHE A 119 8.79 12.44 7.43
C PHE A 119 7.88 13.58 6.99
N CYS A 120 8.06 14.01 5.76
CA CYS A 120 7.24 15.05 5.17
C CYS A 120 5.87 14.48 4.78
N ASP A 121 4.84 14.84 5.53
CA ASP A 121 3.45 14.60 5.16
C ASP A 121 2.83 15.87 4.56
N ASN A 122 1.94 15.69 3.58
CA ASN A 122 1.35 16.81 2.84
C ASN A 122 0.58 17.78 3.73
N TYR A 123 -0.15 17.28 4.73
CA TYR A 123 -0.94 18.15 5.62
C TYR A 123 -0.06 19.03 6.50
N SER A 124 1.04 18.48 7.03
CA SER A 124 2.00 19.26 7.80
C SER A 124 2.70 20.32 6.95
N ILE A 125 2.98 20.03 5.66
CA ILE A 125 3.49 21.05 4.72
C ILE A 125 2.47 22.16 4.51
N VAL A 126 1.20 21.82 4.30
CA VAL A 126 0.11 22.78 4.12
C VAL A 126 -0.03 23.71 5.34
N LYS A 127 0.16 23.19 6.56
CA LYS A 127 0.14 24.00 7.80
C LYS A 127 1.25 25.05 7.90
N LEU A 128 2.32 24.94 7.12
CA LEU A 128 3.39 25.94 7.07
C LEU A 128 3.02 27.18 6.25
N SER A 129 1.90 27.13 5.52
CA SER A 129 1.43 28.23 4.68
C SER A 129 0.90 29.41 5.49
N CYS A 130 1.07 30.62 4.95
CA CYS A 130 0.46 31.86 5.44
C CYS A 130 -0.89 32.15 4.76
N LYS A 131 -1.20 31.48 3.67
CA LYS A 131 -2.42 31.68 2.91
C LYS A 131 -3.53 30.74 3.38
N ASP A 132 -4.75 31.02 2.95
CA ASP A 132 -5.88 30.11 3.16
C ASP A 132 -5.58 28.75 2.52
N THR A 133 -5.74 27.69 3.29
CA THR A 133 -5.46 26.29 2.91
C THR A 133 -6.74 25.45 2.83
N SER A 134 -7.91 26.08 2.88
CA SER A 134 -9.21 25.40 2.89
C SER A 134 -9.36 24.46 1.68
N LEU A 135 -9.00 24.93 0.49
CA LEU A 135 -9.04 24.12 -0.72
C LEU A 135 -8.14 22.87 -0.63
N ASN A 136 -6.89 23.04 -0.18
CA ASN A 136 -5.94 21.93 0.00
C ASN A 136 -6.46 20.89 0.99
N ASN A 137 -7.08 21.36 2.09
CA ASN A 137 -7.63 20.51 3.13
C ASN A 137 -8.85 19.72 2.65
N ILE A 138 -9.81 20.39 2.00
CA ILE A 138 -11.03 19.76 1.47
C ILE A 138 -10.66 18.76 0.37
N TYR A 139 -9.81 19.17 -0.58
CA TYR A 139 -9.39 18.28 -1.68
C TYR A 139 -8.58 17.09 -1.16
N GLY A 140 -7.64 17.31 -0.24
CA GLY A 140 -6.87 16.23 0.38
C GLY A 140 -7.76 15.23 1.12
N LEU A 141 -8.78 15.71 1.86
CA LEU A 141 -9.74 14.84 2.54
C LEU A 141 -10.63 14.08 1.56
N PHE A 142 -11.05 14.71 0.47
CA PHE A 142 -11.81 14.08 -0.60
C PHE A 142 -11.02 12.93 -1.26
N ILE A 143 -9.74 13.18 -1.63
CA ILE A 143 -8.87 12.14 -2.21
C ILE A 143 -8.65 11.00 -1.22
N PHE A 144 -8.42 11.29 0.06
CA PHE A 144 -8.32 10.26 1.11
C PHE A 144 -9.58 9.40 1.19
N THR A 145 -10.75 10.04 1.23
CA THR A 145 -12.05 9.36 1.35
C THR A 145 -12.27 8.41 0.16
N ILE A 146 -12.03 8.87 -1.06
CA ILE A 146 -12.19 8.03 -2.27
C ILE A 146 -11.13 6.93 -2.34
N SER A 147 -9.91 7.18 -1.87
CA SER A 147 -8.84 6.19 -1.89
C SER A 147 -9.04 5.07 -0.87
N LEU A 148 -9.75 5.32 0.24
CA LEU A 148 -9.92 4.34 1.31
C LEU A 148 -11.30 3.66 1.28
N PHE A 149 -12.40 4.40 1.29
CA PHE A 149 -13.72 3.81 1.53
C PHE A 149 -14.22 2.89 0.41
N PRO A 150 -14.15 3.24 -0.89
CA PRO A 150 -14.59 2.32 -1.94
C PRO A 150 -13.82 0.99 -1.94
N PRO A 151 -12.48 0.96 -1.82
CA PRO A 151 -11.73 -0.29 -1.63
C PRO A 151 -12.16 -1.09 -0.40
N VAL A 152 -12.36 -0.43 0.75
CA VAL A 152 -12.83 -1.09 1.99
C VAL A 152 -14.17 -1.78 1.75
N PHE A 153 -15.16 -1.07 1.21
CA PHE A 153 -16.47 -1.65 0.92
C PHE A 153 -16.38 -2.80 -0.10
N PHE A 154 -15.56 -2.64 -1.13
CA PHE A 154 -15.35 -3.67 -2.13
C PHE A 154 -14.74 -4.93 -1.52
N ILE A 155 -13.70 -4.80 -0.68
CA ILE A 155 -13.06 -5.92 -0.01
C ILE A 155 -14.04 -6.62 0.94
N ILE A 156 -14.76 -5.87 1.77
CA ILE A 156 -15.79 -6.42 2.67
C ILE A 156 -16.82 -7.22 1.85
N PHE A 157 -17.33 -6.66 0.76
CA PHE A 157 -18.27 -7.34 -0.12
C PHE A 157 -17.71 -8.66 -0.67
N THR A 158 -16.49 -8.64 -1.20
CA THR A 158 -15.85 -9.84 -1.76
C THR A 158 -15.66 -10.93 -0.70
N TYR A 159 -15.26 -10.56 0.53
CA TYR A 159 -15.07 -11.51 1.61
C TYR A 159 -16.38 -12.08 2.17
N ILE A 160 -17.44 -11.29 2.26
CA ILE A 160 -18.77 -11.78 2.61
C ILE A 160 -19.19 -12.85 1.57
N ARG A 161 -19.01 -12.59 0.27
CA ARG A 161 -19.32 -13.56 -0.79
C ARG A 161 -18.47 -14.82 -0.71
N ILE A 162 -17.17 -14.71 -0.45
CA ILE A 162 -16.27 -15.84 -0.24
C ILE A 162 -16.73 -16.68 0.96
N LEU A 163 -17.02 -16.06 2.10
CA LEU A 163 -17.51 -16.75 3.29
C LEU A 163 -18.83 -17.48 3.05
N THR A 164 -19.77 -16.85 2.35
CA THR A 164 -21.08 -17.47 1.98
C THR A 164 -20.86 -18.73 1.16
N VAL A 165 -19.95 -18.72 0.20
CA VAL A 165 -19.61 -19.91 -0.59
C VAL A 165 -18.90 -20.97 0.25
N CYS A 166 -17.95 -20.55 1.10
CA CYS A 166 -17.21 -21.46 1.98
C CYS A 166 -18.12 -22.19 2.98
N LEU A 167 -19.13 -21.51 3.53
CA LEU A 167 -20.08 -22.12 4.48
C LEU A 167 -20.96 -23.20 3.83
N LYS A 168 -21.21 -23.10 2.53
CA LYS A 168 -22.01 -24.07 1.75
C LYS A 168 -21.22 -25.29 1.27
N ASN A 169 -19.88 -25.27 1.42
CA ASN A 169 -18.98 -26.31 0.93
C ASN A 169 -18.39 -27.17 2.05
N SER A 170 -17.64 -28.21 1.68
CA SER A 170 -17.00 -29.15 2.62
C SER A 170 -16.04 -28.44 3.59
N LYS A 171 -15.80 -29.09 4.75
CA LYS A 171 -14.86 -28.57 5.77
C LYS A 171 -13.45 -28.35 5.21
N ASP A 172 -12.98 -29.23 4.33
CA ASP A 172 -11.65 -29.14 3.72
C ASP A 172 -11.54 -27.96 2.75
N PHE A 173 -12.57 -27.74 1.92
CA PHE A 173 -12.65 -26.58 1.04
C PHE A 173 -12.63 -25.28 1.84
N ARG A 174 -13.44 -25.20 2.91
CA ARG A 174 -13.50 -24.05 3.82
C ARG A 174 -12.15 -23.76 4.47
N LYS A 175 -11.49 -24.79 5.02
CA LYS A 175 -10.18 -24.67 5.64
C LYS A 175 -9.14 -24.13 4.66
N LYS A 176 -9.08 -24.69 3.45
CA LYS A 176 -8.16 -24.25 2.39
C LYS A 176 -8.42 -22.81 1.94
N ALA A 177 -9.68 -22.43 1.72
CA ALA A 177 -10.06 -21.08 1.32
C ALA A 177 -9.73 -20.05 2.40
N LEU A 178 -10.10 -20.32 3.67
CA LEU A 178 -9.79 -19.43 4.79
C LEU A 178 -8.27 -19.26 4.99
N TYR A 179 -7.51 -20.36 4.94
CA TYR A 179 -6.05 -20.32 5.08
C TYR A 179 -5.38 -19.42 4.02
N THR A 180 -5.98 -19.31 2.82
CA THR A 180 -5.45 -18.45 1.76
C THR A 180 -5.93 -17.01 1.82
N CYS A 181 -7.09 -16.77 2.42
CA CYS A 181 -7.76 -15.46 2.44
C CYS A 181 -7.46 -14.66 3.71
N LEU A 182 -7.34 -15.33 4.85
CA LEU A 182 -7.15 -14.68 6.16
C LEU A 182 -5.90 -13.79 6.20
N PRO A 183 -4.72 -14.23 5.73
CA PRO A 183 -3.54 -13.39 5.73
C PRO A 183 -3.72 -12.09 4.95
N HIS A 184 -4.35 -12.16 3.78
CA HIS A 184 -4.65 -10.98 2.97
C HIS A 184 -5.59 -10.00 3.70
N LEU A 185 -6.64 -10.53 4.33
CA LEU A 185 -7.60 -9.71 5.08
C LEU A 185 -6.93 -9.04 6.29
N LEU A 186 -6.06 -9.76 7.01
CA LEU A 186 -5.31 -9.21 8.14
C LEU A 186 -4.39 -8.06 7.70
N ILE A 187 -3.61 -8.22 6.63
CA ILE A 187 -2.77 -7.15 6.10
C ILE A 187 -3.62 -5.94 5.77
N PHE A 188 -4.73 -6.14 5.05
CA PHE A 188 -5.61 -5.04 4.66
C PHE A 188 -6.18 -4.29 5.87
N ILE A 189 -6.65 -5.00 6.90
CA ILE A 189 -7.18 -4.38 8.13
C ILE A 189 -6.09 -3.57 8.83
N ILE A 190 -4.92 -4.18 9.08
CA ILE A 190 -3.82 -3.51 9.78
C ILE A 190 -3.38 -2.26 8.99
N PHE A 191 -3.22 -2.39 7.68
CA PHE A 191 -2.81 -1.27 6.84
C PHE A 191 -3.84 -0.13 6.82
N SER A 192 -5.13 -0.46 6.70
CA SER A 192 -6.22 0.52 6.71
C SER A 192 -6.34 1.26 8.04
N LEU A 193 -6.14 0.56 9.16
CA LEU A 193 -6.13 1.16 10.49
C LEU A 193 -4.94 2.10 10.67
N ASN A 194 -3.74 1.68 10.28
CA ASN A 194 -2.55 2.51 10.37
C ASN A 194 -2.63 3.75 9.47
N MET A 195 -3.12 3.59 8.24
CA MET A 195 -3.37 4.71 7.32
C MET A 195 -4.37 5.72 7.91
N SER A 196 -5.47 5.22 8.47
CA SER A 196 -6.49 6.07 9.11
C SER A 196 -5.92 6.80 10.32
N PHE A 197 -5.16 6.08 11.16
CA PHE A 197 -4.49 6.68 12.31
C PHE A 197 -3.53 7.80 11.88
N GLU A 198 -2.68 7.57 10.87
CA GLU A 198 -1.71 8.57 10.42
C GLU A 198 -2.39 9.85 9.92
N ILE A 199 -3.48 9.72 9.16
CA ILE A 199 -4.25 10.87 8.67
C ILE A 199 -4.96 11.61 9.81
N ILE A 200 -5.51 10.90 10.78
CA ILE A 200 -6.15 11.50 11.95
C ILE A 200 -5.10 12.20 12.82
N ASN A 201 -3.98 11.52 13.10
CA ASN A 201 -2.90 12.05 13.91
C ASN A 201 -2.23 13.30 13.29
N SER A 202 -2.15 13.38 11.96
CA SER A 202 -1.65 14.58 11.28
C SER A 202 -2.60 15.79 11.44
N ARG A 203 -3.90 15.56 11.57
CA ARG A 203 -4.93 16.62 11.64
C ARG A 203 -5.27 17.05 13.06
N ILE A 204 -5.25 16.13 14.00
CA ILE A 204 -5.55 16.40 15.41
C ILE A 204 -4.21 16.69 16.11
N GLU A 205 -4.04 17.94 16.57
CA GLU A 205 -2.94 18.31 17.48
C GLU A 205 -3.23 17.72 18.86
N SER A 206 -3.21 16.41 18.98
CA SER A 206 -3.50 15.75 20.24
C SER A 206 -2.30 15.83 21.15
N LYS A 207 -2.32 16.75 22.11
CA LYS A 207 -1.41 16.77 23.26
C LYS A 207 -1.53 15.50 24.14
N GLN A 208 -2.53 14.66 23.87
CA GLN A 208 -2.85 13.48 24.66
C GLN A 208 -2.08 12.23 24.21
N ILE A 209 -1.62 12.18 22.94
CA ILE A 209 -0.82 11.05 22.45
C ILE A 209 0.65 11.33 22.72
N PRO A 210 1.34 10.50 23.54
CA PRO A 210 2.78 10.64 23.74
C PRO A 210 3.50 10.63 22.39
N HIS A 211 4.44 11.56 22.19
CA HIS A 211 5.19 11.73 20.95
C HIS A 211 5.85 10.42 20.48
N ILE A 212 6.37 9.61 21.42
CA ILE A 212 6.98 8.32 21.14
C ILE A 212 5.94 7.33 20.53
N VAL A 213 4.71 7.29 21.04
CA VAL A 213 3.67 6.42 20.52
C VAL A 213 3.28 6.83 19.10
N ALA A 214 3.12 8.13 18.86
CA ALA A 214 2.84 8.67 17.53
C ALA A 214 3.97 8.33 16.54
N MET A 215 5.22 8.42 16.97
CA MET A 215 6.39 8.04 16.17
C MET A 215 6.39 6.55 15.81
N ILE A 216 6.18 5.67 16.80
CA ILE A 216 6.15 4.22 16.57
C ILE A 216 5.07 3.87 15.55
N LEU A 217 3.85 4.37 15.73
CA LEU A 217 2.74 4.09 14.83
C LEU A 217 2.96 4.65 13.41
N SER A 218 3.62 5.80 13.27
CA SER A 218 4.00 6.34 11.96
C SER A 218 5.08 5.50 11.28
N VAL A 219 6.01 4.92 12.05
CA VAL A 219 7.03 4.00 11.52
C VAL A 219 6.40 2.65 11.17
N ASP A 220 5.51 2.11 12.01
CA ASP A 220 4.81 0.84 11.77
C ASP A 220 4.01 0.86 10.47
N TYR A 221 3.34 1.97 10.17
CA TYR A 221 2.62 2.18 8.92
C TYR A 221 3.50 1.93 7.68
N LEU A 222 4.80 2.23 7.77
CA LEU A 222 5.76 2.09 6.69
C LEU A 222 6.55 0.78 6.73
N LEU A 223 6.71 0.18 7.93
CA LEU A 223 7.42 -1.08 8.14
C LEU A 223 6.56 -2.30 7.84
N ILE A 224 5.28 -2.26 8.21
CA ILE A 224 4.41 -3.44 8.17
C ILE A 224 4.31 -4.03 6.75
N PRO A 225 3.93 -3.29 5.69
CA PRO A 225 3.78 -3.90 4.38
C PRO A 225 5.08 -4.48 3.79
N PRO A 226 6.24 -3.80 3.81
CA PRO A 226 7.48 -4.36 3.28
C PRO A 226 7.96 -5.63 3.99
N ILE A 227 7.65 -5.78 5.28
CA ILE A 227 8.05 -6.95 6.07
C ILE A 227 7.01 -8.06 5.96
N PHE A 228 5.73 -7.73 6.17
CA PHE A 228 4.68 -8.73 6.24
C PHE A 228 4.27 -9.26 4.87
N ASN A 229 4.28 -8.44 3.81
CA ASN A 229 3.98 -8.92 2.46
C ASN A 229 4.92 -10.08 2.03
N PRO A 230 6.27 -9.97 2.14
CA PRO A 230 7.15 -11.09 1.85
C PRO A 230 6.93 -12.30 2.77
N ILE A 231 6.71 -12.11 4.06
CA ILE A 231 6.53 -13.21 5.02
C ILE A 231 5.23 -13.96 4.73
N ILE A 232 4.12 -13.25 4.61
CA ILE A 232 2.79 -13.84 4.46
C ILE A 232 2.63 -14.47 3.08
N TYR A 233 3.15 -13.83 2.03
CA TYR A 233 3.15 -14.39 0.69
C TYR A 233 4.33 -15.36 0.49
N GLY A 234 5.41 -15.24 1.26
CA GLY A 234 6.58 -16.09 1.24
C GLY A 234 6.35 -17.48 1.83
N LEU A 235 5.34 -17.66 2.68
CA LEU A 235 4.86 -19.00 3.05
C LEU A 235 4.26 -19.75 1.83
N LYS A 236 3.79 -19.02 0.80
CA LYS A 236 3.52 -19.55 -0.54
C LYS A 236 4.78 -19.62 -1.43
N LEU A 237 5.85 -18.95 -1.04
CA LEU A 237 7.14 -18.96 -1.75
C LEU A 237 7.79 -20.35 -1.78
N LYS A 238 7.45 -21.30 -0.92
CA LYS A 238 7.90 -22.69 -1.07
C LYS A 238 7.53 -23.25 -2.45
N GLU A 239 6.34 -22.94 -2.95
CA GLU A 239 5.94 -23.31 -4.31
C GLU A 239 6.70 -22.48 -5.37
N ILE A 240 6.92 -21.19 -5.14
CA ILE A 240 7.70 -20.33 -6.03
C ILE A 240 9.16 -20.73 -6.03
N LEU A 241 9.79 -20.94 -4.87
CA LEU A 241 11.17 -21.42 -4.74
C LEU A 241 11.36 -22.78 -5.41
N ASN A 242 10.41 -23.68 -5.26
CA ASN A 242 10.44 -24.97 -5.95
C ASN A 242 10.29 -24.81 -7.47
N SER A 243 9.48 -23.87 -7.93
CA SER A 243 9.32 -23.54 -9.35
C SER A 243 10.59 -22.87 -9.91
N ILE A 244 11.19 -21.94 -9.17
CA ILE A 244 12.47 -21.31 -9.54
C ILE A 244 13.60 -22.34 -9.57
N ARG A 245 13.71 -23.22 -8.56
CA ARG A 245 14.69 -24.30 -8.56
C ARG A 245 14.53 -25.24 -9.75
N LYS A 246 13.30 -25.59 -10.11
CA LYS A 246 13.01 -26.39 -11.32
C LYS A 246 13.43 -25.66 -12.60
N LEU A 247 13.16 -24.35 -12.71
CA LEU A 247 13.58 -23.55 -13.87
C LEU A 247 15.10 -23.41 -13.97
N ILE A 248 15.79 -23.19 -12.86
CA ILE A 248 17.25 -23.12 -12.81
C ILE A 248 17.86 -24.46 -13.16
N SER A 249 17.39 -25.58 -12.59
CA SER A 249 17.87 -26.92 -12.90
C SER A 249 17.60 -27.32 -14.36
N TYR A 250 16.49 -26.87 -14.95
CA TYR A 250 16.21 -27.06 -16.36
C TYR A 250 17.18 -26.29 -17.26
N LYS A 251 17.49 -25.03 -16.95
CA LYS A 251 18.49 -24.23 -17.68
C LYS A 251 19.89 -24.82 -17.58
N ILE A 252 20.32 -25.29 -16.40
CA ILE A 252 21.63 -25.90 -16.20
C ILE A 252 21.73 -27.20 -17.00
N ARG A 253 20.69 -28.04 -17.04
CA ARG A 253 20.66 -29.24 -17.87
C ARG A 253 20.67 -28.94 -19.37
N ALA A 254 20.01 -27.89 -19.82
CA ALA A 254 20.00 -27.47 -21.21
C ALA A 254 21.34 -26.87 -21.68
N GLN A 255 22.13 -26.29 -20.77
CA GLN A 255 23.49 -25.77 -21.09
C GLN A 255 24.60 -26.80 -20.92
N GLY A 256 24.35 -27.92 -20.24
CA GLY A 256 25.29 -29.02 -20.07
C GLY A 256 25.22 -30.13 -21.14
N SER A 257 24.43 -29.94 -22.20
CA SER A 257 24.23 -30.86 -23.33
C SER A 257 24.92 -30.37 -24.61
N PHE A 258 25.99 -29.60 -24.48
CA PHE A 258 26.89 -29.23 -25.58
C PHE A 258 28.28 -29.78 -25.32
#